data_f05fc6feb86a1d68346a5964b3d86a4f
#
_entry.id   f05fc6feb86a1d68346a5964b3d86a4f
#
_cell.length_a   1.000
_cell.length_b   1.000
_cell.length_c   1.000
_cell.angle_alpha   90.00
_cell.angle_beta   90.00
_cell.angle_gamma   90.00
#
_symmetry.space_group_name_H-M   'P 1'
#
loop_
_entity.id
_entity.type
_entity.pdbx_description
1 polymer ?
#
loop_
_entity_poly.entity_id
_entity_poly.type
_entity_poly.pdbx_seq_one_letter_code
_entity_poly.pdbx_strand_id
1 'polypeptide(L)'
;GFPTWGMQLPPPIKSFLTEYNLSGKTIIPFNTNAGYGLGSSIRTINELCPNSKILEAFSVEGGIERDGILFIMEGEKAAQVEEKLDDWLAKIDL
;
A
#
# COMPACT_ATOMS: atom_id res chain seq x y z
N GLY A 1 0.75 -3.80 -5.12
CA GLY A 1 -0.10 -2.61 -4.93
C GLY A 1 -1.50 -2.97 -4.50
N PHE A 2 -2.08 -2.20 -3.60
CA PHE A 2 -3.43 -2.50 -3.10
C PHE A 2 -4.07 -1.26 -2.48
N PRO A 3 -5.42 -1.15 -2.53
CA PRO A 3 -6.14 -0.15 -1.75
C PRO A 3 -6.40 -0.65 -0.32
N THR A 4 -6.72 0.26 0.60
CA THR A 4 -7.21 -0.11 1.93
C THR A 4 -8.74 -0.12 1.88
N TRP A 5 -9.35 -1.25 2.21
CA TRP A 5 -10.80 -1.42 2.28
C TRP A 5 -11.22 -1.78 3.71
N GLY A 6 -12.07 -0.95 4.31
CA GLY A 6 -12.53 -1.19 5.68
C GLY A 6 -11.39 -1.32 6.68
N MET A 7 -10.35 -0.49 6.55
CA MET A 7 -9.15 -0.49 7.38
C MET A 7 -8.34 -1.78 7.30
N GLN A 8 -8.54 -2.58 6.23
CA GLN A 8 -7.91 -3.88 6.05
C GLN A 8 -7.39 -4.06 4.63
N LEU A 9 -6.52 -5.06 4.48
CA LEU A 9 -6.12 -5.57 3.18
C LEU A 9 -7.35 -6.14 2.47
N PRO A 10 -7.58 -5.80 1.18
CA PRO A 10 -8.74 -6.34 0.47
C PRO A 10 -8.75 -7.86 0.40
N PRO A 11 -9.93 -8.51 0.49
CA PRO A 11 -10.02 -9.97 0.44
C PRO A 11 -9.34 -10.63 -0.77
N PRO A 12 -9.42 -10.09 -2.00
CA PRO A 12 -8.68 -10.67 -3.13
C PRO A 12 -7.17 -10.71 -2.92
N ILE A 13 -6.61 -9.71 -2.25
CA ILE A 13 -5.18 -9.65 -1.96
C ILE A 13 -4.82 -10.68 -0.88
N LYS A 14 -5.67 -10.82 0.15
CA LYS A 14 -5.50 -11.87 1.16
C LYS A 14 -5.47 -13.25 0.53
N SER A 15 -6.40 -13.52 -0.40
CA SER A 15 -6.47 -14.79 -1.12
C SER A 15 -5.21 -15.03 -1.93
N PHE A 16 -4.74 -14.03 -2.65
CA PHE A 16 -3.50 -14.12 -3.43
C PHE A 16 -2.31 -14.49 -2.53
N LEU A 17 -2.13 -13.80 -1.41
CA LEU A 17 -1.00 -14.04 -0.51
C LEU A 17 -1.09 -15.38 0.20
N THR A 18 -2.30 -15.90 0.40
CA THR A 18 -2.52 -17.22 0.99
C THR A 18 -2.24 -18.33 -0.01
N GLU A 19 -2.62 -18.13 -1.26
CA GLU A 19 -2.53 -19.14 -2.32
C GLU A 19 -1.11 -19.35 -2.84
N TYR A 20 -0.34 -18.27 -2.96
CA TYR A 20 1.01 -18.32 -3.53
C TYR A 20 2.08 -18.28 -2.46
N ASN A 21 3.08 -19.15 -2.61
CA ASN A 21 4.22 -19.20 -1.70
C ASN A 21 5.25 -18.13 -2.11
N LEU A 22 5.37 -17.10 -1.29
CA LEU A 22 6.31 -16.00 -1.51
C LEU A 22 7.54 -16.08 -0.61
N SER A 23 7.80 -17.25 0.00
CA SER A 23 8.97 -17.45 0.85
C SER A 23 10.27 -17.12 0.12
N GLY A 24 11.15 -16.38 0.77
CA GLY A 24 12.41 -15.93 0.19
C GLY A 24 12.29 -14.73 -0.75
N LYS A 25 11.08 -14.24 -1.00
CA LYS A 25 10.86 -13.06 -1.84
C LYS A 25 10.93 -11.79 -1.01
N THR A 26 11.29 -10.70 -1.67
CA THR A 26 11.21 -9.36 -1.09
C THR A 26 9.88 -8.73 -1.50
N ILE A 27 9.10 -8.31 -0.51
CA ILE A 27 7.80 -7.68 -0.74
C ILE A 27 7.91 -6.19 -0.47
N ILE A 28 7.48 -5.39 -1.44
CA ILE A 28 7.53 -3.93 -1.37
C ILE A 28 6.09 -3.42 -1.47
N PRO A 29 5.41 -3.21 -0.33
CA PRO A 29 4.01 -2.79 -0.35
C PRO A 29 3.86 -1.33 -0.75
N PHE A 30 2.87 -1.05 -1.61
CA PHE A 30 2.43 0.32 -1.85
C PHE A 30 0.90 0.36 -1.90
N ASN A 31 0.34 1.45 -1.40
CA ASN A 31 -1.07 1.52 -1.05
C ASN A 31 -1.69 2.85 -1.41
N THR A 32 -2.95 2.81 -1.84
CA THR A 32 -3.80 3.98 -1.92
C THR A 32 -4.95 3.84 -0.92
N ASN A 33 -5.41 4.95 -0.35
CA ASN A 33 -6.46 4.93 0.65
C ASN A 33 -7.27 6.23 0.62
N ALA A 34 -8.33 6.28 1.42
CA ALA A 34 -9.21 7.44 1.51
C ALA A 34 -8.87 8.37 2.68
N GLY A 35 -7.62 8.34 3.14
CA GLY A 35 -7.15 9.18 4.24
C GLY A 35 -6.95 8.46 5.57
N TYR A 36 -7.32 7.17 5.63
CA TYR A 36 -7.21 6.38 6.86
C TYR A 36 -5.93 5.54 6.94
N GLY A 37 -5.07 5.63 5.92
CA GLY A 37 -3.80 4.93 5.90
C GLY A 37 -3.89 3.45 5.59
N LEU A 38 -2.91 2.69 6.09
CA LEU A 38 -2.76 1.27 5.80
C LEU A 38 -3.68 0.36 6.64
N GLY A 39 -4.22 0.85 7.75
CA GLY A 39 -4.99 0.02 8.66
C GLY A 39 -4.18 -1.17 9.16
N SER A 40 -4.76 -2.37 9.10
CA SER A 40 -4.09 -3.61 9.52
C SER A 40 -3.34 -4.31 8.38
N SER A 41 -3.22 -3.67 7.20
CA SER A 41 -2.69 -4.32 5.98
C SER A 41 -1.29 -4.90 6.15
N ILE A 42 -0.36 -4.13 6.72
CA ILE A 42 1.03 -4.60 6.86
C ILE A 42 1.13 -5.76 7.85
N ARG A 43 0.39 -5.72 8.95
CA ARG A 43 0.32 -6.83 9.90
C ARG A 43 -0.18 -8.10 9.21
N THR A 44 -1.23 -7.97 8.41
CA THR A 44 -1.79 -9.11 7.66
C THR A 44 -0.78 -9.66 6.65
N ILE A 45 -0.07 -8.81 5.92
CA ILE A 45 0.97 -9.25 4.99
C ILE A 45 2.06 -10.03 5.73
N ASN A 46 2.51 -9.52 6.88
CA ASN A 46 3.49 -10.21 7.71
C ASN A 46 3.00 -11.59 8.17
N GLU A 47 1.73 -11.69 8.56
CA GLU A 47 1.13 -12.96 9.01
C GLU A 47 1.01 -13.98 7.88
N LEU A 48 0.64 -13.53 6.67
CA LEU A 48 0.46 -14.40 5.52
C LEU A 48 1.76 -14.74 4.80
N CYS A 49 2.80 -13.94 4.97
CA CYS A 49 4.09 -14.10 4.30
C CYS A 49 5.24 -14.10 5.32
N PRO A 50 5.26 -15.06 6.28
CA PRO A 50 6.21 -15.00 7.40
C PRO A 50 7.67 -15.21 7.00
N ASN A 51 7.93 -15.84 5.84
CA ASN A 51 9.27 -16.13 5.36
C ASN A 51 9.72 -15.20 4.24
N SER A 52 9.04 -14.05 4.08
CA SER A 52 9.39 -13.03 3.09
C SER A 52 10.00 -11.83 3.79
N LYS A 53 10.85 -11.10 3.07
CA LYS A 53 11.38 -9.82 3.54
C LYS A 53 10.41 -8.72 3.11
N ILE A 54 9.84 -8.01 4.08
CA ILE A 54 8.88 -6.95 3.81
C ILE A 54 9.55 -5.61 4.07
N LEU A 55 9.68 -4.78 3.04
CA LEU A 55 10.30 -3.46 3.11
C LEU A 55 9.28 -2.42 3.57
N GLU A 56 9.75 -1.21 3.85
CA GLU A 56 8.89 -0.11 4.26
C GLU A 56 7.81 0.16 3.21
N ALA A 57 6.55 0.24 3.65
CA ALA A 57 5.42 0.48 2.77
C ALA A 57 5.30 1.95 2.37
N PHE A 58 4.83 2.19 1.15
CA PHE A 58 4.39 3.51 0.70
C PHE A 58 2.87 3.56 0.77
N SER A 59 2.33 4.67 1.27
CA SER A 59 0.89 4.86 1.39
C SER A 59 0.52 6.29 1.05
N VAL A 60 -0.54 6.47 0.28
CA VAL A 60 -0.99 7.79 -0.16
C VAL A 60 -2.50 7.84 -0.28
N GLU A 61 -3.07 9.01 0.00
CA GLU A 61 -4.48 9.27 -0.19
C GLU A 61 -4.77 9.47 -1.68
N GLY A 62 -5.65 8.63 -2.24
CA GLY A 62 -6.01 8.66 -3.65
C GLY A 62 -7.32 9.36 -3.95
N GLY A 63 -8.26 9.38 -3.00
CA GLY A 63 -9.56 10.01 -3.15
C GLY A 63 -10.49 9.62 -2.02
N ILE A 64 -11.63 10.32 -1.90
CA ILE A 64 -12.65 10.04 -0.89
C ILE A 64 -14.00 9.99 -1.59
N GLU A 65 -14.45 8.80 -1.92
CA GLU A 65 -15.66 8.59 -2.70
C GLU A 65 -16.91 9.16 -2.02
N ARG A 66 -17.07 8.95 -0.72
CA ARG A 66 -18.23 9.43 0.05
C ARG A 66 -18.38 10.95 0.02
N ASP A 67 -17.28 11.68 -0.17
CA ASP A 67 -17.27 13.15 -0.23
C ASP A 67 -17.29 13.67 -1.66
N GLY A 68 -17.49 12.78 -2.64
CA GLY A 68 -17.48 13.12 -4.05
C GLY A 68 -16.11 13.40 -4.64
N ILE A 69 -15.05 13.16 -3.89
CA ILE A 69 -13.67 13.36 -4.32
C ILE A 69 -13.14 12.03 -4.84
N LEU A 70 -13.35 11.74 -6.12
CA LEU A 70 -12.97 10.48 -6.73
C LEU A 70 -11.50 10.40 -7.12
N PHE A 71 -10.89 11.55 -7.38
CA PHE A 71 -9.49 11.62 -7.78
C PHE A 71 -8.89 12.94 -7.31
N ILE A 72 -7.82 12.85 -6.55
CA ILE A 72 -7.12 14.03 -6.00
C ILE A 72 -5.67 14.14 -6.49
N MET A 73 -5.23 13.23 -7.36
CA MET A 73 -3.85 13.14 -7.84
C MET A 73 -3.61 14.09 -9.01
N GLU A 74 -3.87 15.40 -8.77
CA GLU A 74 -3.72 16.45 -9.76
C GLU A 74 -2.89 17.61 -9.22
N GLY A 75 -2.24 18.34 -10.11
CA GLY A 75 -1.54 19.58 -9.81
C GLY A 75 -0.55 19.45 -8.66
N GLU A 76 -0.72 20.27 -7.64
CA GLU A 76 0.16 20.32 -6.48
C GLU A 76 0.18 19.02 -5.67
N LYS A 77 -0.96 18.33 -5.58
CA LYS A 77 -1.06 17.04 -4.89
C LYS A 77 -0.23 15.99 -5.61
N ALA A 78 -0.29 15.93 -6.93
CA ALA A 78 0.51 15.00 -7.72
C ALA A 78 2.01 15.25 -7.53
N ALA A 79 2.42 16.52 -7.51
CA ALA A 79 3.82 16.89 -7.28
C ALA A 79 4.29 16.48 -5.88
N GLN A 80 3.46 16.68 -4.85
CA GLN A 80 3.77 16.27 -3.49
C GLN A 80 3.92 14.75 -3.36
N VAL A 81 3.05 13.99 -4.02
CA VAL A 81 3.10 12.54 -4.02
C VAL A 81 4.35 12.03 -4.73
N GLU A 82 4.71 12.64 -5.85
CA GLU A 82 5.93 12.30 -6.59
C GLU A 82 7.18 12.49 -5.72
N GLU A 83 7.26 13.58 -4.98
CA GLU A 83 8.35 13.84 -4.06
C GLU A 83 8.43 12.78 -2.95
N LYS A 84 7.29 12.43 -2.36
CA LYS A 84 7.21 11.40 -1.32
C LYS A 84 7.60 10.03 -1.88
N LEU A 85 7.20 9.74 -3.11
CA LEU A 85 7.54 8.50 -3.78
C LEU A 85 9.04 8.39 -4.02
N ASP A 86 9.67 9.47 -4.48
CA ASP A 86 11.12 9.52 -4.68
C ASP A 86 11.88 9.31 -3.36
N ASP A 87 11.44 9.94 -2.28
CA ASP A 87 12.02 9.77 -0.95
C ASP A 87 11.91 8.33 -0.46
N TRP A 88 10.74 7.72 -0.67
CA TRP A 88 10.50 6.33 -0.30
C TRP A 88 11.38 5.36 -1.10
N LEU A 89 11.48 5.55 -2.42
CA LEU A 89 12.34 4.72 -3.27
C LEU A 89 13.80 4.80 -2.85
N ALA A 90 14.26 5.98 -2.44
CA ALA A 90 15.61 6.15 -1.91
C ALA A 90 15.81 5.39 -0.59
N LYS A 91 14.81 5.36 0.28
CA LYS A 91 14.88 4.64 1.57
C LYS A 91 14.93 3.13 1.41
N ILE A 92 14.15 2.57 0.49
CA ILE A 92 14.11 1.12 0.33
C ILE A 92 15.34 0.55 -0.37
N ASP A 93 16.10 1.39 -1.03
CA ASP A 93 17.41 1.07 -1.63
C ASP A 93 17.45 -0.30 -2.32
N LEU A 94 16.74 -0.39 -3.43
CA LEU A 94 16.68 -1.62 -4.24
C LEU A 94 17.92 -1.80 -5.09
#